data_04ec72808d5a9c296366b420eb21a71d
#
_entry.id   04ec72808d5a9c296366b420eb21a71d
#
_cell.length_a   1.000
_cell.length_b   1.000
_cell.length_c   1.000
_cell.angle_alpha   90.00
_cell.angle_beta   90.00
_cell.angle_gamma   90.00
#
_symmetry.space_group_name_H-M   'P 1'
#
loop_
_entity.id
_entity.type
_entity.pdbx_description
1 polymer ?
#
loop_
_entity_poly.entity_id
_entity_poly.type
_entity_poly.pdbx_seq_one_letter_code
_entity_poly.pdbx_strand_id
1 'polypeptide(L)'
;MAKTDRLARLHRVEHLLYLNKTGMTLDEIAGECGVSPRTIRRDLEALESTVCVPIYKDGNKWHIVEGYHLPPISFSLPEAMTIFLSARLMLGYAHRYDQNINSTFFKLNSIIPSPLKEQVQQTMRWMRKLPADDGFTRTLALLAEAWTRQRRVRISYHTFGEKKAKLRDIDPYFIEPAAAGHSSYVIAYCHMANDIRIFKIERIKAIEMMPEVYEIPNSFDANQYFASSWGVFAGGETETVKLKFSPGVAQILEEVVWHPSQIIERLVDGSLIMTLRVSLNAEMLGWILRWGENVEVIEPQRLREEIAQTAKSMLDIYRER
;
A
#
# COMPACT_ATOMS: atom_id res chain seq x y z
N MET A 1 5.75 28.00 31.82
CA MET A 1 5.02 26.80 31.24
C MET A 1 3.87 27.30 30.38
N ALA A 2 4.03 27.84 29.23
CA ALA A 2 2.78 28.41 28.78
C ALA A 2 2.44 28.31 27.28
N LYS A 3 3.32 28.56 26.34
CA LYS A 3 2.87 28.57 24.93
C LYS A 3 2.99 27.22 24.19
N THR A 4 4.04 26.48 24.43
CA THR A 4 4.28 25.18 23.76
C THR A 4 3.27 24.12 24.24
N ASP A 5 2.89 24.19 25.51
CA ASP A 5 1.93 23.26 26.12
C ASP A 5 0.50 23.48 25.62
N ARG A 6 0.11 24.72 25.32
CA ARG A 6 -1.24 25.04 24.84
C ARG A 6 -1.44 24.58 23.39
N LEU A 7 -0.47 24.78 22.52
CA LEU A 7 -0.57 24.35 21.11
C LEU A 7 -0.67 22.83 21.00
N ALA A 8 0.18 22.11 21.71
CA ALA A 8 0.13 20.66 21.78
C ALA A 8 -1.22 20.15 22.30
N ARG A 9 -1.82 20.86 23.29
CA ARG A 9 -3.13 20.51 23.82
C ARG A 9 -4.25 20.81 22.80
N LEU A 10 -4.22 21.92 22.08
CA LEU A 10 -5.19 22.21 21.00
C LEU A 10 -5.21 21.08 19.97
N HIS A 11 -4.05 20.64 19.49
CA HIS A 11 -3.95 19.50 18.57
C HIS A 11 -4.50 18.21 19.19
N ARG A 12 -4.24 17.97 20.47
CA ARG A 12 -4.78 16.79 21.16
C ARG A 12 -6.31 16.83 21.25
N VAL A 13 -6.90 17.96 21.56
CA VAL A 13 -8.37 18.16 21.61
C VAL A 13 -8.98 17.93 20.22
N GLU A 14 -8.41 18.52 19.19
CA GLU A 14 -8.83 18.33 17.80
C GLU A 14 -8.78 16.85 17.39
N HIS A 15 -7.68 16.17 17.71
CA HIS A 15 -7.49 14.75 17.42
C HIS A 15 -8.49 13.86 18.17
N LEU A 16 -8.76 14.14 19.44
CA LEU A 16 -9.76 13.41 20.23
C LEU A 16 -11.15 13.52 19.61
N LEU A 17 -11.57 14.73 19.22
CA LEU A 17 -12.86 14.95 18.58
C LEU A 17 -12.94 14.29 17.20
N TYR A 18 -11.84 14.27 16.45
CA TYR A 18 -11.77 13.61 15.16
C TYR A 18 -11.95 12.09 15.25
N LEU A 19 -11.31 11.45 16.25
CA LEU A 19 -11.40 10.01 16.48
C LEU A 19 -12.76 9.58 17.02
N ASN A 20 -13.42 10.44 17.82
CA ASN A 20 -14.67 10.10 18.48
C ASN A 20 -15.88 10.64 17.73
N LYS A 21 -16.31 9.94 16.70
CA LYS A 21 -17.47 10.32 15.86
C LYS A 21 -18.78 10.47 16.63
N THR A 22 -18.92 9.81 17.78
CA THR A 22 -20.09 9.92 18.66
C THR A 22 -20.06 11.17 19.54
N GLY A 23 -19.03 12.01 19.40
CA GLY A 23 -18.79 13.21 20.18
C GLY A 23 -18.30 12.93 21.59
N MET A 24 -17.69 13.95 22.20
CA MET A 24 -17.14 13.91 23.57
C MET A 24 -17.68 15.05 24.42
N THR A 25 -17.88 14.76 25.68
CA THR A 25 -18.22 15.80 26.68
C THR A 25 -16.98 16.59 27.12
N LEU A 26 -17.18 17.77 27.72
CA LEU A 26 -16.05 18.56 28.26
C LEU A 26 -15.25 17.80 29.32
N ASP A 27 -15.91 16.98 30.11
CA ASP A 27 -15.27 16.22 31.20
C ASP A 27 -14.43 15.07 30.65
N GLU A 28 -14.89 14.38 29.62
CA GLU A 28 -14.12 13.34 28.92
C GLU A 28 -12.87 13.92 28.26
N ILE A 29 -13.00 15.03 27.52
CA ILE A 29 -11.86 15.70 26.89
C ILE A 29 -10.87 16.21 27.94
N ALA A 30 -11.38 16.76 29.04
CA ALA A 30 -10.58 17.28 30.15
C ALA A 30 -9.76 16.16 30.81
N GLY A 31 -10.37 15.01 31.04
CA GLY A 31 -9.72 13.81 31.56
C GLY A 31 -8.57 13.33 30.66
N GLU A 32 -8.83 13.22 29.34
CA GLU A 32 -7.84 12.82 28.38
C GLU A 32 -6.66 13.80 28.21
N CYS A 33 -6.93 15.10 28.42
CA CYS A 33 -5.91 16.15 28.33
C CYS A 33 -5.23 16.49 29.67
N GLY A 34 -5.70 15.94 30.79
CA GLY A 34 -5.16 16.21 32.12
C GLY A 34 -5.34 17.67 32.57
N VAL A 35 -6.42 18.33 32.15
CA VAL A 35 -6.72 19.74 32.49
C VAL A 35 -8.17 19.92 32.95
N SER A 36 -8.53 21.14 33.42
CA SER A 36 -9.90 21.41 33.85
C SER A 36 -10.86 21.56 32.64
N PRO A 37 -12.17 21.23 32.79
CA PRO A 37 -13.19 21.47 31.77
C PRO A 37 -13.29 22.94 31.33
N ARG A 38 -12.99 23.88 32.23
CA ARG A 38 -12.90 25.31 31.89
C ARG A 38 -11.77 25.60 30.91
N THR A 39 -10.64 24.90 31.04
CA THR A 39 -9.52 25.02 30.11
C THR A 39 -9.90 24.49 28.73
N ILE A 40 -10.56 23.31 28.67
CA ILE A 40 -11.03 22.72 27.40
C ILE A 40 -12.05 23.63 26.72
N ARG A 41 -12.98 24.26 27.45
CA ARG A 41 -13.92 25.21 26.84
C ARG A 41 -13.19 26.33 26.08
N ARG A 42 -12.17 26.94 26.73
CA ARG A 42 -11.34 27.98 26.06
C ARG A 42 -10.51 27.46 24.90
N ASP A 43 -10.10 26.21 24.97
CA ASP A 43 -9.37 25.58 23.87
C ASP A 43 -10.30 25.25 22.70
N LEU A 44 -11.54 24.81 22.93
CA LEU A 44 -12.56 24.65 21.87
C LEU A 44 -12.92 25.99 21.22
N GLU A 45 -13.11 27.04 21.98
CA GLU A 45 -13.33 28.41 21.46
C GLU A 45 -12.14 28.86 20.59
N ALA A 46 -10.92 28.53 20.99
CA ALA A 46 -9.72 28.84 20.20
C ALA A 46 -9.60 27.97 18.94
N LEU A 47 -9.96 26.67 18.99
CA LEU A 47 -10.01 25.81 17.84
C LEU A 47 -10.99 26.32 16.79
N GLU A 48 -12.18 26.76 17.21
CA GLU A 48 -13.19 27.31 16.30
C GLU A 48 -12.78 28.67 15.73
N SER A 49 -12.36 29.59 16.59
CA SER A 49 -12.15 31.00 16.19
C SER A 49 -10.78 31.28 15.59
N THR A 50 -9.72 30.58 16.03
CA THR A 50 -8.34 30.89 15.66
C THR A 50 -7.77 29.86 14.68
N VAL A 51 -8.11 28.57 14.86
CA VAL A 51 -7.63 27.46 14.02
C VAL A 51 -8.63 27.15 12.91
N CYS A 52 -9.86 27.66 12.99
CA CYS A 52 -10.95 27.43 12.05
C CYS A 52 -11.33 25.93 11.91
N VAL A 53 -11.25 25.19 13.00
CA VAL A 53 -11.75 23.81 13.05
C VAL A 53 -13.27 23.84 13.13
N PRO A 54 -14.00 23.24 12.20
CA PRO A 54 -15.46 23.26 12.22
C PRO A 54 -15.99 22.28 13.27
N ILE A 55 -16.14 22.76 14.51
CA ILE A 55 -16.71 22.02 15.61
C ILE A 55 -18.14 22.50 15.89
N TYR A 56 -18.97 21.60 16.39
CA TYR A 56 -20.33 21.94 16.83
C TYR A 56 -20.67 21.17 18.09
N LYS A 57 -21.68 21.67 18.79
CA LYS A 57 -22.18 21.05 20.01
C LYS A 57 -23.55 20.44 19.78
N ASP A 58 -23.71 19.16 20.12
CA ASP A 58 -24.97 18.47 20.15
C ASP A 58 -25.25 17.96 21.59
N GLY A 59 -26.31 18.48 22.19
CA GLY A 59 -26.58 18.22 23.59
C GLY A 59 -25.44 18.70 24.51
N ASN A 60 -24.77 17.77 25.19
CA ASN A 60 -23.60 18.04 26.05
C ASN A 60 -22.27 17.58 25.41
N LYS A 61 -22.31 17.09 24.17
CA LYS A 61 -21.15 16.58 23.45
C LYS A 61 -20.68 17.55 22.36
N TRP A 62 -19.37 17.54 22.14
CA TRP A 62 -18.70 18.29 21.08
C TRP A 62 -18.30 17.34 19.97
N HIS A 63 -18.46 17.79 18.73
CA HIS A 63 -18.20 17.03 17.51
C HIS A 63 -17.37 17.88 16.54
N ILE A 64 -16.66 17.20 15.65
CA ILE A 64 -16.12 17.80 14.43
C ILE A 64 -17.09 17.50 13.27
N VAL A 65 -17.29 18.47 12.38
CA VAL A 65 -18.14 18.31 11.18
C VAL A 65 -17.57 17.20 10.29
N GLU A 66 -18.42 16.28 9.84
CA GLU A 66 -18.01 15.21 8.91
C GLU A 66 -17.41 15.76 7.62
N GLY A 67 -16.32 15.14 7.15
CA GLY A 67 -15.59 15.59 5.97
C GLY A 67 -14.51 16.63 6.25
N TYR A 68 -14.31 17.04 7.50
CA TYR A 68 -13.17 17.86 7.89
C TYR A 68 -11.86 17.09 7.66
N HIS A 69 -10.87 17.79 7.09
CA HIS A 69 -9.58 17.18 6.82
C HIS A 69 -8.86 16.78 8.11
N LEU A 70 -8.01 15.76 8.00
CA LEU A 70 -7.12 15.38 9.11
C LEU A 70 -6.41 16.61 9.68
N PRO A 71 -6.27 16.71 11.02
CA PRO A 71 -5.56 17.83 11.63
C PRO A 71 -4.15 17.95 11.06
N PRO A 72 -3.57 19.15 11.00
CA PRO A 72 -2.22 19.34 10.50
C PRO A 72 -1.24 18.51 11.31
N ILE A 73 -0.71 17.46 10.70
CA ILE A 73 0.32 16.63 11.28
C ILE A 73 1.66 17.33 11.07
N SER A 74 2.41 17.54 12.13
CA SER A 74 3.78 18.03 12.03
C SER A 74 4.72 16.88 11.73
N PHE A 75 5.43 16.95 10.61
CA PHE A 75 6.49 16.01 10.26
C PHE A 75 7.85 16.60 10.59
N SER A 76 8.72 15.78 11.19
CA SER A 76 10.15 16.03 11.19
C SER A 76 10.70 15.90 9.76
N LEU A 77 11.88 16.46 9.51
CA LEU A 77 12.50 16.36 8.18
C LEU A 77 12.70 14.90 7.71
N PRO A 78 13.20 13.97 8.55
CA PRO A 78 13.33 12.55 8.16
C PRO A 78 11.99 11.90 7.78
N GLU A 79 10.92 12.19 8.52
CA GLU A 79 9.58 11.65 8.24
C GLU A 79 9.04 12.18 6.91
N ALA A 80 9.15 13.49 6.66
CA ALA A 80 8.77 14.10 5.40
C ALA A 80 9.55 13.52 4.21
N MET A 81 10.85 13.26 4.40
CA MET A 81 11.71 12.61 3.40
C MET A 81 11.30 11.17 3.14
N THR A 82 10.96 10.41 4.17
CA THR A 82 10.48 9.03 4.04
C THR A 82 9.20 8.98 3.21
N ILE A 83 8.23 9.85 3.49
CA ILE A 83 6.98 9.94 2.71
C ILE A 83 7.29 10.30 1.24
N PHE A 84 8.16 11.29 1.02
CA PHE A 84 8.55 11.71 -0.32
C PHE A 84 9.22 10.59 -1.12
N LEU A 85 10.18 9.88 -0.52
CA LEU A 85 10.90 8.80 -1.18
C LEU A 85 9.99 7.60 -1.47
N SER A 86 9.10 7.25 -0.54
CA SER A 86 8.11 6.18 -0.73
C SER A 86 7.15 6.49 -1.90
N ALA A 87 6.62 7.72 -1.94
CA ALA A 87 5.77 8.13 -3.04
C ALA A 87 6.53 8.23 -4.38
N ARG A 88 7.79 8.67 -4.38
CA ARG A 88 8.64 8.68 -5.56
C ARG A 88 8.94 7.29 -6.08
N LEU A 89 9.15 6.31 -5.19
CA LEU A 89 9.31 4.91 -5.56
C LEU A 89 8.06 4.39 -6.28
N MET A 90 6.87 4.65 -5.72
CA MET A 90 5.60 4.28 -6.36
C MET A 90 5.43 4.90 -7.75
N LEU A 91 5.77 6.18 -7.90
CA LEU A 91 5.72 6.87 -9.20
C LEU A 91 6.66 6.25 -10.23
N GLY A 92 7.85 5.79 -9.81
CA GLY A 92 8.80 5.10 -10.67
C GLY A 92 8.25 3.79 -11.25
N TYR A 93 7.32 3.14 -10.54
CA TYR A 93 6.67 1.91 -11.01
C TYR A 93 5.37 2.16 -11.75
N ALA A 94 4.55 3.12 -11.32
CA ALA A 94 3.22 3.33 -11.89
C ALA A 94 3.25 4.03 -13.27
N HIS A 95 4.28 4.85 -13.56
CA HIS A 95 4.43 5.61 -14.79
C HIS A 95 3.17 6.40 -15.22
N ARG A 96 2.38 6.85 -14.24
CA ARG A 96 1.15 7.64 -14.48
C ARG A 96 1.07 8.84 -13.55
N TYR A 97 0.39 9.88 -13.99
CA TYR A 97 0.10 11.04 -13.17
C TYR A 97 -0.96 10.70 -12.12
N ASP A 98 -0.69 11.05 -10.87
CA ASP A 98 -1.64 10.95 -9.76
C ASP A 98 -1.80 12.32 -9.09
N GLN A 99 -3.02 12.85 -9.10
CA GLN A 99 -3.35 14.14 -8.52
C GLN A 99 -3.16 14.15 -6.99
N ASN A 100 -3.42 13.04 -6.31
CA ASN A 100 -3.29 12.95 -4.86
C ASN A 100 -1.81 13.00 -4.45
N ILE A 101 -0.94 12.28 -5.18
CA ILE A 101 0.50 12.34 -4.97
C ILE A 101 1.02 13.76 -5.26
N ASN A 102 0.54 14.40 -6.34
CA ASN A 102 0.92 15.78 -6.64
C ASN A 102 0.50 16.74 -5.53
N SER A 103 -0.72 16.61 -5.00
CA SER A 103 -1.22 17.41 -3.89
C SER A 103 -0.42 17.18 -2.61
N THR A 104 -0.07 15.93 -2.31
CA THR A 104 0.78 15.57 -1.18
C THR A 104 2.16 16.21 -1.29
N PHE A 105 2.79 16.13 -2.46
CA PHE A 105 4.10 16.76 -2.69
C PHE A 105 4.03 18.29 -2.61
N PHE A 106 2.95 18.91 -3.05
CA PHE A 106 2.76 20.35 -2.89
C PHE A 106 2.72 20.73 -1.39
N LYS A 107 1.99 20.00 -0.57
CA LYS A 107 1.93 20.21 0.88
C LYS A 107 3.30 19.97 1.54
N LEU A 108 3.98 18.88 1.22
CA LEU A 108 5.33 18.59 1.73
C LEU A 108 6.32 19.70 1.32
N ASN A 109 6.26 20.20 0.09
CA ASN A 109 7.14 21.26 -0.40
C ASN A 109 7.01 22.57 0.37
N SER A 110 5.88 22.81 1.06
CA SER A 110 5.67 24.00 1.88
C SER A 110 6.48 23.98 3.20
N ILE A 111 6.80 22.79 3.72
CA ILE A 111 7.41 22.61 5.05
C ILE A 111 8.88 22.19 5.03
N ILE A 112 9.39 21.67 3.91
CA ILE A 112 10.77 21.19 3.80
C ILE A 112 11.78 22.33 3.54
N PRO A 113 13.06 22.18 3.94
CA PRO A 113 14.12 23.16 3.68
C PRO A 113 14.45 23.36 2.19
N SER A 114 14.96 24.54 1.85
CA SER A 114 15.23 24.96 0.46
C SER A 114 16.00 23.96 -0.41
N PRO A 115 17.08 23.29 0.02
CA PRO A 115 17.79 22.35 -0.84
C PRO A 115 16.93 21.17 -1.31
N LEU A 116 16.00 20.72 -0.47
CA LEU A 116 15.12 19.60 -0.79
C LEU A 116 13.88 20.03 -1.59
N LYS A 117 13.44 21.28 -1.47
CA LYS A 117 12.34 21.83 -2.26
C LYS A 117 12.59 21.66 -3.76
N GLU A 118 13.80 21.87 -4.19
CA GLU A 118 14.17 21.77 -5.61
C GLU A 118 13.99 20.34 -6.13
N GLN A 119 14.37 19.32 -5.37
CA GLN A 119 14.21 17.91 -5.72
C GLN A 119 12.72 17.52 -5.81
N VAL A 120 11.91 17.95 -4.84
CA VAL A 120 10.47 17.72 -4.84
C VAL A 120 9.83 18.41 -6.06
N GLN A 121 10.18 19.65 -6.35
CA GLN A 121 9.67 20.38 -7.52
C GLN A 121 10.08 19.74 -8.85
N GLN A 122 11.30 19.22 -8.96
CA GLN A 122 11.75 18.46 -10.13
C GLN A 122 10.90 17.21 -10.34
N THR A 123 10.65 16.45 -9.26
CA THR A 123 9.78 15.27 -9.30
C THR A 123 8.35 15.64 -9.71
N MET A 124 7.79 16.73 -9.17
CA MET A 124 6.47 17.20 -9.54
C MET A 124 6.40 17.63 -11.03
N ARG A 125 7.45 18.29 -11.54
CA ARG A 125 7.52 18.65 -12.97
C ARG A 125 7.58 17.44 -13.88
N TRP A 126 8.35 16.42 -13.48
CA TRP A 126 8.41 15.16 -14.21
C TRP A 126 7.07 14.42 -14.18
N MET A 127 6.43 14.32 -13.03
CA MET A 127 5.15 13.65 -12.85
C MET A 127 4.04 14.25 -13.73
N ARG A 128 4.00 15.58 -13.89
CA ARG A 128 3.02 16.27 -14.75
C ARG A 128 3.14 15.93 -16.23
N LYS A 129 4.25 15.30 -16.65
CA LYS A 129 4.44 14.83 -18.03
C LYS A 129 3.93 13.40 -18.23
N LEU A 130 3.61 12.69 -17.15
CA LEU A 130 3.05 11.36 -17.22
C LEU A 130 1.59 11.41 -17.69
N PRO A 131 1.12 10.38 -18.40
CA PRO A 131 -0.27 10.31 -18.80
C PRO A 131 -1.19 10.25 -17.57
N ALA A 132 -2.27 11.00 -17.59
CA ALA A 132 -3.31 10.93 -16.57
C ALA A 132 -4.14 9.63 -16.75
N ASP A 133 -4.52 9.02 -15.64
CA ASP A 133 -5.44 7.89 -15.61
C ASP A 133 -6.54 8.18 -14.57
N ASP A 134 -7.48 9.00 -14.97
CA ASP A 134 -8.59 9.40 -14.10
C ASP A 134 -9.48 8.21 -13.72
N GLY A 135 -9.52 7.18 -14.57
CA GLY A 135 -10.25 5.94 -14.30
C GLY A 135 -9.63 5.18 -13.14
N PHE A 136 -8.33 4.98 -13.17
CA PHE A 136 -7.59 4.34 -12.10
C PHE A 136 -7.68 5.13 -10.79
N THR A 137 -7.42 6.45 -10.84
CA THR A 137 -7.44 7.32 -9.66
C THR A 137 -8.81 7.29 -8.97
N ARG A 138 -9.88 7.34 -9.75
CA ARG A 138 -11.26 7.22 -9.26
C ARG A 138 -11.55 5.86 -8.65
N THR A 139 -11.13 4.78 -9.32
CA THR A 139 -11.31 3.41 -8.84
C THR A 139 -10.57 3.18 -7.52
N LEU A 140 -9.32 3.63 -7.44
CA LEU A 140 -8.51 3.53 -6.21
C LEU A 140 -9.13 4.32 -5.05
N ALA A 141 -9.58 5.55 -5.31
CA ALA A 141 -10.23 6.38 -4.30
C ALA A 141 -11.51 5.73 -3.75
N LEU A 142 -12.35 5.18 -4.65
CA LEU A 142 -13.60 4.52 -4.24
C LEU A 142 -13.32 3.20 -3.50
N LEU A 143 -12.31 2.44 -3.90
CA LEU A 143 -11.86 1.24 -3.16
C LEU A 143 -11.35 1.61 -1.77
N ALA A 144 -10.55 2.67 -1.63
CA ALA A 144 -10.04 3.13 -0.34
C ALA A 144 -11.18 3.62 0.57
N GLU A 145 -12.17 4.33 0.01
CA GLU A 145 -13.36 4.74 0.74
C GLU A 145 -14.20 3.52 1.19
N ALA A 146 -14.43 2.57 0.29
CA ALA A 146 -15.18 1.35 0.57
C ALA A 146 -14.50 0.51 1.66
N TRP A 147 -13.18 0.37 1.59
CA TRP A 147 -12.39 -0.32 2.61
C TRP A 147 -12.48 0.37 3.97
N THR A 148 -12.30 1.70 4.01
CA THR A 148 -12.37 2.48 5.25
C THR A 148 -13.76 2.42 5.90
N ARG A 149 -14.83 2.42 5.09
CA ARG A 149 -16.22 2.36 5.55
C ARG A 149 -16.77 0.94 5.67
N GLN A 150 -15.96 -0.07 5.36
CA GLN A 150 -16.36 -1.48 5.31
C GLN A 150 -17.64 -1.69 4.48
N ARG A 151 -17.63 -1.11 3.27
CA ARG A 151 -18.76 -1.19 2.32
C ARG A 151 -18.40 -2.09 1.15
N ARG A 152 -19.33 -2.99 0.79
CA ARG A 152 -19.21 -3.83 -0.41
C ARG A 152 -19.16 -2.98 -1.65
N VAL A 153 -18.39 -3.44 -2.63
CA VAL A 153 -18.39 -2.84 -3.96
C VAL A 153 -18.71 -3.86 -5.03
N ARG A 154 -19.43 -3.41 -6.05
CA ARG A 154 -19.61 -4.15 -7.31
C ARG A 154 -18.59 -3.67 -8.31
N ILE A 155 -17.81 -4.59 -8.86
CA ILE A 155 -16.80 -4.31 -9.88
C ILE A 155 -17.14 -5.02 -11.19
N SER A 156 -16.86 -4.34 -12.31
CA SER A 156 -16.77 -4.96 -13.63
C SER A 156 -15.31 -5.29 -13.88
N TYR A 157 -14.94 -6.57 -13.77
CA TYR A 157 -13.55 -7.03 -13.79
C TYR A 157 -13.20 -7.81 -15.05
N HIS A 158 -12.11 -7.41 -15.70
CA HIS A 158 -11.58 -8.09 -16.88
C HIS A 158 -10.45 -9.03 -16.50
N THR A 159 -10.76 -10.33 -16.40
CA THR A 159 -9.74 -11.36 -16.11
C THR A 159 -8.81 -11.54 -17.31
N PHE A 160 -7.52 -11.75 -17.04
CA PHE A 160 -6.54 -12.01 -18.10
C PHE A 160 -6.94 -13.26 -18.90
N GLY A 161 -6.90 -13.17 -20.22
CA GLY A 161 -7.30 -14.27 -21.13
C GLY A 161 -8.81 -14.40 -21.37
N GLU A 162 -9.67 -13.69 -20.63
CA GLU A 162 -11.12 -13.67 -20.90
C GLU A 162 -11.48 -12.59 -21.92
N LYS A 163 -12.49 -12.86 -22.75
CA LYS A 163 -12.94 -11.90 -23.79
C LYS A 163 -13.85 -10.81 -23.23
N LYS A 164 -14.53 -11.04 -22.10
CA LYS A 164 -15.52 -10.13 -21.53
C LYS A 164 -15.25 -9.91 -20.04
N ALA A 165 -15.49 -8.68 -19.58
CA ALA A 165 -15.52 -8.37 -18.16
C ALA A 165 -16.73 -9.02 -17.50
N LYS A 166 -16.57 -9.46 -16.24
CA LYS A 166 -17.63 -10.05 -15.40
C LYS A 166 -17.90 -9.15 -14.21
N LEU A 167 -19.18 -9.07 -13.82
CA LEU A 167 -19.54 -8.41 -12.58
C LEU A 167 -19.16 -9.28 -11.39
N ARG A 168 -18.62 -8.65 -10.35
CA ARG A 168 -18.24 -9.31 -9.09
C ARG A 168 -18.58 -8.39 -7.94
N ASP A 169 -19.24 -8.94 -6.94
CA ASP A 169 -19.43 -8.28 -5.66
C ASP A 169 -18.29 -8.69 -4.75
N ILE A 170 -17.54 -7.69 -4.24
CA ILE A 170 -16.37 -7.93 -3.42
C ILE A 170 -16.40 -7.07 -2.16
N ASP A 171 -15.86 -7.61 -1.08
CA ASP A 171 -15.65 -6.93 0.20
C ASP A 171 -14.14 -6.65 0.33
N PRO A 172 -13.67 -5.40 0.13
CA PRO A 172 -12.25 -5.06 0.19
C PRO A 172 -11.65 -5.26 1.57
N TYR A 173 -10.58 -6.06 1.69
CA TYR A 173 -9.88 -6.32 2.94
C TYR A 173 -8.57 -5.57 3.05
N PHE A 174 -7.85 -5.43 1.93
CA PHE A 174 -6.56 -4.76 1.90
C PHE A 174 -6.23 -4.25 0.49
N ILE A 175 -5.46 -3.16 0.39
CA ILE A 175 -4.93 -2.64 -0.88
C ILE A 175 -3.41 -2.75 -0.85
N GLU A 176 -2.84 -3.52 -1.80
CA GLU A 176 -1.41 -3.79 -1.88
C GLU A 176 -0.80 -3.17 -3.15
N PRO A 177 0.17 -2.24 -3.02
CA PRO A 177 0.99 -1.81 -4.13
C PRO A 177 2.08 -2.85 -4.40
N ALA A 178 2.17 -3.35 -5.64
CA ALA A 178 3.19 -4.33 -6.02
C ALA A 178 4.22 -3.73 -6.98
N ALA A 179 5.43 -3.63 -6.50
CA ALA A 179 6.55 -3.11 -7.28
C ALA A 179 6.86 -3.98 -8.51
N ALA A 180 6.89 -5.30 -8.35
CA ALA A 180 7.22 -6.24 -9.42
C ALA A 180 6.21 -6.22 -10.59
N GLY A 181 4.94 -5.97 -10.30
CA GLY A 181 3.86 -5.93 -11.31
C GLY A 181 3.57 -4.53 -11.87
N HIS A 182 4.27 -3.48 -11.42
CA HIS A 182 3.96 -2.08 -11.76
C HIS A 182 2.47 -1.75 -11.58
N SER A 183 1.87 -2.23 -10.49
CA SER A 183 0.41 -2.31 -10.35
C SER A 183 -0.02 -2.15 -8.90
N SER A 184 -1.31 -1.90 -8.70
CA SER A 184 -1.94 -1.97 -7.39
C SER A 184 -3.00 -3.06 -7.38
N TYR A 185 -3.14 -3.73 -6.25
CA TYR A 185 -4.07 -4.84 -6.10
C TYR A 185 -5.00 -4.60 -4.91
N VAL A 186 -6.21 -5.08 -5.02
CA VAL A 186 -7.13 -5.19 -3.90
C VAL A 186 -7.34 -6.67 -3.55
N ILE A 187 -7.08 -7.00 -2.31
CA ILE A 187 -7.39 -8.29 -1.71
C ILE A 187 -8.80 -8.17 -1.14
N ALA A 188 -9.71 -9.02 -1.56
CA ALA A 188 -11.10 -8.93 -1.19
C ALA A 188 -11.77 -10.30 -1.13
N TYR A 189 -12.76 -10.44 -0.28
CA TYR A 189 -13.66 -11.58 -0.36
C TYR A 189 -14.57 -11.42 -1.58
N CYS A 190 -14.56 -12.40 -2.47
CA CYS A 190 -15.33 -12.41 -3.70
C CYS A 190 -16.56 -13.30 -3.52
N HIS A 191 -17.75 -12.72 -3.50
CA HIS A 191 -18.99 -13.45 -3.29
C HIS A 191 -19.27 -14.47 -4.40
N MET A 192 -18.85 -14.19 -5.63
CA MET A 192 -19.02 -15.14 -6.74
C MET A 192 -18.10 -16.37 -6.60
N ALA A 193 -16.91 -16.20 -6.03
CA ALA A 193 -15.94 -17.28 -5.82
C ALA A 193 -16.10 -17.93 -4.44
N ASN A 194 -16.82 -17.30 -3.54
CA ASN A 194 -16.98 -17.65 -2.13
C ASN A 194 -15.60 -17.84 -1.43
N ASP A 195 -14.64 -16.94 -1.76
CA ASP A 195 -13.26 -17.04 -1.31
C ASP A 195 -12.54 -15.68 -1.43
N ILE A 196 -11.42 -15.52 -0.73
CA ILE A 196 -10.55 -14.36 -0.87
C ILE A 196 -9.85 -14.42 -2.23
N ARG A 197 -9.93 -13.32 -2.97
CA ARG A 197 -9.32 -13.17 -4.28
C ARG A 197 -8.54 -11.86 -4.37
N ILE A 198 -7.56 -11.85 -5.27
CA ILE A 198 -6.73 -10.70 -5.57
C ILE A 198 -7.17 -10.13 -6.91
N PHE A 199 -7.48 -8.84 -6.93
CA PHE A 199 -7.89 -8.13 -8.13
C PHE A 199 -6.89 -7.03 -8.46
N LYS A 200 -6.35 -7.07 -9.68
CA LYS A 200 -5.53 -5.99 -10.21
C LYS A 200 -6.42 -4.77 -10.47
N ILE A 201 -6.14 -3.64 -9.82
CA ILE A 201 -7.03 -2.46 -9.86
C ILE A 201 -7.16 -1.93 -11.29
N GLU A 202 -6.10 -1.97 -12.09
CA GLU A 202 -6.09 -1.54 -13.49
C GLU A 202 -7.02 -2.37 -14.41
N ARG A 203 -7.46 -3.53 -13.96
CA ARG A 203 -8.40 -4.39 -14.70
C ARG A 203 -9.87 -4.17 -14.32
N ILE A 204 -10.12 -3.29 -13.36
CA ILE A 204 -11.48 -2.87 -12.99
C ILE A 204 -11.95 -1.82 -14.00
N LYS A 205 -13.00 -2.14 -14.75
CA LYS A 205 -13.57 -1.26 -15.79
C LYS A 205 -14.64 -0.33 -15.27
N ALA A 206 -15.35 -0.77 -14.22
CA ALA A 206 -16.32 0.04 -13.51
C ALA A 206 -16.39 -0.44 -12.06
N ILE A 207 -16.72 0.46 -11.17
CA ILE A 207 -16.87 0.20 -9.73
C ILE A 207 -18.04 1.02 -9.18
N GLU A 208 -18.82 0.40 -8.31
CA GLU A 208 -19.96 1.01 -7.62
C GLU A 208 -19.94 0.58 -6.15
N MET A 209 -20.14 1.53 -5.24
CA MET A 209 -20.29 1.25 -3.82
C MET A 209 -21.72 0.76 -3.55
N MET A 210 -21.83 -0.34 -2.82
CA MET A 210 -23.10 -0.95 -2.47
C MET A 210 -23.55 -0.55 -1.06
N PRO A 211 -24.85 -0.69 -0.74
CA PRO A 211 -25.36 -0.39 0.62
C PRO A 211 -24.91 -1.41 1.67
N GLU A 212 -24.50 -2.60 1.28
CA GLU A 212 -24.12 -3.68 2.19
C GLU A 212 -22.79 -3.35 2.91
N VAL A 213 -22.80 -3.60 4.21
CA VAL A 213 -21.61 -3.51 5.07
C VAL A 213 -21.03 -4.90 5.30
N TYR A 214 -19.76 -4.99 5.56
CA TYR A 214 -19.08 -6.24 5.91
C TYR A 214 -18.12 -6.01 7.08
N GLU A 215 -17.66 -7.09 7.68
CA GLU A 215 -16.59 -7.07 8.67
C GLU A 215 -15.39 -7.85 8.12
N ILE A 216 -14.19 -7.31 8.30
CA ILE A 216 -12.96 -8.05 7.99
C ILE A 216 -12.78 -9.08 9.10
N PRO A 217 -12.71 -10.38 8.77
CA PRO A 217 -12.53 -11.41 9.79
C PRO A 217 -11.25 -11.19 10.60
N ASN A 218 -11.31 -11.35 11.92
CA ASN A 218 -10.12 -11.26 12.79
C ASN A 218 -9.01 -12.26 12.42
N SER A 219 -9.35 -13.32 11.69
CA SER A 219 -8.41 -14.30 11.16
C SER A 219 -7.67 -13.82 9.91
N PHE A 220 -8.09 -12.73 9.28
CA PHE A 220 -7.40 -12.17 8.13
C PHE A 220 -6.25 -11.26 8.59
N ASP A 221 -5.05 -11.63 8.21
CA ASP A 221 -3.84 -10.81 8.34
C ASP A 221 -3.18 -10.72 6.98
N ALA A 222 -3.06 -9.50 6.44
CA ALA A 222 -2.48 -9.27 5.13
C ALA A 222 -1.02 -9.75 5.07
N ASN A 223 -0.23 -9.57 6.13
CA ASN A 223 1.16 -10.02 6.17
C ASN A 223 1.24 -11.56 6.13
N GLN A 224 0.38 -12.24 6.87
CA GLN A 224 0.31 -13.70 6.84
C GLN A 224 -0.21 -14.21 5.49
N TYR A 225 -1.17 -13.50 4.89
CA TYR A 225 -1.71 -13.84 3.57
C TYR A 225 -0.63 -13.83 2.49
N PHE A 226 0.30 -12.88 2.56
CA PHE A 226 1.45 -12.79 1.65
C PHE A 226 2.68 -13.58 2.10
N ALA A 227 2.75 -14.01 3.36
CA ALA A 227 3.95 -14.65 3.94
C ALA A 227 4.38 -15.94 3.21
N SER A 228 3.46 -16.60 2.52
CA SER A 228 3.72 -17.80 1.72
C SER A 228 3.84 -17.53 0.21
N SER A 229 3.69 -16.27 -0.20
CA SER A 229 3.60 -15.89 -1.61
C SER A 229 4.88 -15.26 -2.09
N TRP A 230 5.30 -15.63 -3.27
CA TRP A 230 6.29 -14.82 -3.98
C TRP A 230 5.58 -13.67 -4.69
N GLY A 231 5.72 -12.45 -4.17
CA GLY A 231 4.98 -11.28 -4.67
C GLY A 231 3.53 -11.22 -4.21
N VAL A 232 2.63 -10.77 -5.07
CA VAL A 232 1.22 -10.48 -4.71
C VAL A 232 0.30 -11.69 -4.90
N PHE A 233 0.65 -12.64 -5.76
CA PHE A 233 -0.22 -13.79 -6.01
C PHE A 233 -0.13 -14.81 -4.89
N ALA A 234 -1.04 -14.67 -3.91
CA ALA A 234 -1.22 -15.62 -2.84
C ALA A 234 -2.13 -16.78 -3.27
N GLY A 235 -1.88 -17.94 -2.72
CA GLY A 235 -2.66 -19.16 -2.94
C GLY A 235 -1.83 -20.30 -3.53
N GLY A 236 -2.20 -21.52 -3.19
CA GLY A 236 -1.48 -22.73 -3.51
C GLY A 236 -0.69 -23.28 -2.31
N GLU A 237 -0.29 -24.52 -2.45
CA GLU A 237 0.54 -25.18 -1.43
C GLU A 237 1.96 -24.58 -1.46
N THR A 238 2.49 -24.32 -0.27
CA THR A 238 3.88 -23.90 -0.12
C THR A 238 4.81 -25.09 -0.24
N GLU A 239 5.89 -24.91 -0.99
CA GLU A 239 6.93 -25.91 -1.12
C GLU A 239 8.32 -25.30 -0.91
N THR A 240 9.29 -26.16 -0.71
CA THR A 240 10.68 -25.76 -0.59
C THR A 240 11.27 -25.54 -1.96
N VAL A 241 11.78 -24.33 -2.20
CA VAL A 241 12.52 -23.97 -3.41
C VAL A 241 13.98 -23.76 -3.05
N LYS A 242 14.89 -24.50 -3.69
CA LYS A 242 16.34 -24.32 -3.56
C LYS A 242 16.91 -23.84 -4.87
N LEU A 243 17.60 -22.73 -4.81
CA LEU A 243 18.24 -22.07 -5.96
C LEU A 243 19.73 -21.92 -5.67
N LYS A 244 20.57 -22.34 -6.62
CA LYS A 244 22.00 -22.09 -6.56
C LYS A 244 22.34 -20.91 -7.48
N PHE A 245 23.04 -19.92 -6.94
CA PHE A 245 23.48 -18.74 -7.67
C PHE A 245 24.99 -18.74 -7.86
N SER A 246 25.44 -18.28 -9.02
CA SER A 246 26.86 -18.16 -9.34
C SER A 246 27.57 -17.14 -8.43
N PRO A 247 28.89 -17.26 -8.22
CA PRO A 247 29.66 -16.29 -7.42
C PRO A 247 29.51 -14.83 -7.89
N GLY A 248 29.29 -14.63 -9.20
CA GLY A 248 29.17 -13.30 -9.78
C GLY A 248 27.96 -12.49 -9.33
N VAL A 249 26.90 -13.14 -8.83
CA VAL A 249 25.69 -12.47 -8.34
C VAL A 249 25.43 -12.69 -6.84
N ALA A 250 26.24 -13.51 -6.18
CA ALA A 250 26.04 -13.91 -4.79
C ALA A 250 25.91 -12.70 -3.85
N GLN A 251 26.78 -11.70 -4.00
CA GLN A 251 26.75 -10.50 -3.17
C GLN A 251 25.42 -9.74 -3.29
N ILE A 252 24.86 -9.62 -4.49
CA ILE A 252 23.59 -8.91 -4.74
C ILE A 252 22.44 -9.63 -4.00
N LEU A 253 22.50 -10.97 -3.94
CA LEU A 253 21.48 -11.78 -3.26
C LEU A 253 21.55 -11.61 -1.74
N GLU A 254 22.74 -11.44 -1.17
CA GLU A 254 22.97 -11.24 0.26
C GLU A 254 22.56 -9.85 0.75
N GLU A 255 22.63 -8.83 -0.10
CA GLU A 255 22.30 -7.44 0.25
C GLU A 255 20.79 -7.20 0.44
N VAL A 256 19.94 -8.11 -0.01
CA VAL A 256 18.48 -7.92 -0.05
C VAL A 256 17.75 -9.10 0.59
N VAL A 257 16.77 -8.79 1.44
CA VAL A 257 15.80 -9.79 1.87
C VAL A 257 14.72 -9.90 0.78
N TRP A 258 14.80 -10.96 -0.02
CA TRP A 258 13.87 -11.22 -1.13
C TRP A 258 12.55 -11.80 -0.65
N HIS A 259 12.61 -12.62 0.41
CA HIS A 259 11.43 -13.22 1.02
C HIS A 259 11.67 -13.51 2.51
N PRO A 260 10.67 -13.35 3.41
CA PRO A 260 10.85 -13.60 4.84
C PRO A 260 11.34 -15.01 5.20
N SER A 261 11.03 -16.01 4.38
CA SER A 261 11.46 -17.41 4.59
C SER A 261 12.85 -17.73 4.04
N GLN A 262 13.57 -16.75 3.44
CA GLN A 262 14.85 -17.05 2.82
C GLN A 262 15.90 -17.49 3.83
N ILE A 263 16.62 -18.55 3.48
CA ILE A 263 17.85 -18.99 4.15
C ILE A 263 18.95 -18.97 3.09
N ILE A 264 20.06 -18.32 3.40
CA ILE A 264 21.21 -18.18 2.50
C ILE A 264 22.38 -18.94 3.07
N GLU A 265 23.01 -19.77 2.23
CA GLU A 265 24.20 -20.52 2.53
C GLU A 265 25.28 -20.22 1.46
N ARG A 266 26.42 -19.69 1.87
CA ARG A 266 27.54 -19.44 0.96
C ARG A 266 28.46 -20.67 0.89
N LEU A 267 28.76 -21.12 -0.32
CA LEU A 267 29.61 -22.24 -0.58
C LEU A 267 31.08 -21.84 -0.71
N VAL A 268 31.99 -22.83 -0.59
CA VAL A 268 33.45 -22.61 -0.64
C VAL A 268 33.92 -22.04 -1.98
N ASP A 269 33.21 -22.38 -3.05
CA ASP A 269 33.48 -21.89 -4.42
C ASP A 269 33.00 -20.45 -4.65
N GLY A 270 32.42 -19.81 -3.63
CA GLY A 270 31.85 -18.46 -3.68
C GLY A 270 30.43 -18.42 -4.24
N SER A 271 29.87 -19.54 -4.67
CA SER A 271 28.45 -19.63 -5.04
C SER A 271 27.55 -19.58 -3.79
N LEU A 272 26.24 -19.38 -3.99
CA LEU A 272 25.25 -19.22 -2.93
C LEU A 272 24.08 -20.15 -3.16
N ILE A 273 23.62 -20.81 -2.11
CA ILE A 273 22.33 -21.51 -2.10
C ILE A 273 21.31 -20.67 -1.34
N MET A 274 20.20 -20.38 -1.99
CA MET A 274 19.04 -19.75 -1.36
C MET A 274 17.94 -20.78 -1.24
N THR A 275 17.49 -21.03 -0.02
CA THR A 275 16.33 -21.87 0.28
C THR A 275 15.16 -21.00 0.67
N LEU A 276 14.00 -21.24 0.04
CA LEU A 276 12.76 -20.50 0.23
C LEU A 276 11.63 -21.47 0.53
N ARG A 277 10.62 -21.00 1.25
CA ARG A 277 9.35 -21.73 1.44
C ARG A 277 8.21 -20.87 0.92
N VAL A 278 7.79 -21.13 -0.32
CA VAL A 278 6.85 -20.28 -1.06
C VAL A 278 5.91 -21.10 -1.94
N SER A 279 4.77 -20.53 -2.28
CA SER A 279 3.94 -21.07 -3.35
C SER A 279 4.51 -20.66 -4.72
N LEU A 280 4.62 -21.62 -5.63
CA LEU A 280 5.10 -21.35 -6.99
C LEU A 280 4.04 -20.59 -7.80
N ASN A 281 4.47 -19.51 -8.42
CA ASN A 281 3.63 -18.67 -9.28
C ASN A 281 4.45 -18.04 -10.42
N ALA A 282 3.77 -17.38 -11.34
CA ALA A 282 4.40 -16.73 -12.49
C ALA A 282 5.41 -15.62 -12.11
N GLU A 283 5.23 -14.95 -10.96
CA GLU A 283 6.17 -13.93 -10.49
C GLU A 283 7.50 -14.56 -10.05
N MET A 284 7.43 -15.69 -9.34
CA MET A 284 8.61 -16.47 -8.96
C MET A 284 9.37 -16.97 -10.19
N LEU A 285 8.65 -17.53 -11.16
CA LEU A 285 9.23 -17.98 -12.43
C LEU A 285 9.95 -16.82 -13.15
N GLY A 286 9.29 -15.68 -13.30
CA GLY A 286 9.88 -14.49 -13.91
C GLY A 286 11.09 -13.96 -13.15
N TRP A 287 11.06 -14.02 -11.82
CA TRP A 287 12.19 -13.61 -10.98
C TRP A 287 13.40 -14.53 -11.15
N ILE A 288 13.19 -15.85 -11.22
CA ILE A 288 14.26 -16.82 -11.51
C ILE A 288 14.86 -16.54 -12.89
N LEU A 289 14.02 -16.43 -13.92
CA LEU A 289 14.47 -16.24 -15.31
C LEU A 289 15.29 -14.96 -15.52
N ARG A 290 15.05 -13.89 -14.73
CA ARG A 290 15.84 -12.65 -14.84
C ARG A 290 17.32 -12.82 -14.52
N TRP A 291 17.70 -13.88 -13.79
CA TRP A 291 19.10 -14.16 -13.44
C TRP A 291 19.85 -14.90 -14.54
N GLY A 292 19.13 -15.39 -15.56
CA GLY A 292 19.71 -16.07 -16.72
C GLY A 292 20.57 -17.27 -16.31
N GLU A 293 21.80 -17.31 -16.79
CA GLU A 293 22.76 -18.38 -16.52
C GLU A 293 23.32 -18.38 -15.08
N ASN A 294 23.02 -17.32 -14.30
CA ASN A 294 23.54 -17.17 -12.95
C ASN A 294 22.68 -17.87 -11.88
N VAL A 295 21.63 -18.56 -12.27
CA VAL A 295 20.77 -19.29 -11.35
C VAL A 295 20.51 -20.71 -11.83
N GLU A 296 20.60 -21.67 -10.93
CA GLU A 296 20.18 -23.06 -11.14
C GLU A 296 19.11 -23.43 -10.14
N VAL A 297 17.98 -23.95 -10.60
CA VAL A 297 16.95 -24.53 -9.73
C VAL A 297 17.42 -25.92 -9.31
N ILE A 298 17.62 -26.12 -8.00
CA ILE A 298 17.97 -27.44 -7.42
C ILE A 298 16.68 -28.19 -7.07
N GLU A 299 15.77 -27.53 -6.39
CA GLU A 299 14.47 -28.06 -5.95
C GLU A 299 13.38 -26.99 -6.14
N PRO A 300 12.12 -27.39 -6.44
CA PRO A 300 11.67 -28.75 -6.75
C PRO A 300 11.93 -29.13 -8.21
N GLN A 301 11.94 -30.43 -8.52
CA GLN A 301 12.22 -30.94 -9.86
C GLN A 301 11.28 -30.38 -10.92
N ARG A 302 9.99 -30.23 -10.61
CA ARG A 302 9.00 -29.66 -11.56
C ARG A 302 9.35 -28.24 -11.98
N LEU A 303 9.83 -27.39 -11.05
CA LEU A 303 10.24 -26.02 -11.35
C LEU A 303 11.51 -26.00 -12.23
N ARG A 304 12.46 -26.92 -11.94
CA ARG A 304 13.66 -27.11 -12.76
C ARG A 304 13.31 -27.46 -14.21
N GLU A 305 12.37 -28.37 -14.41
CA GLU A 305 11.89 -28.78 -15.73
C GLU A 305 11.18 -27.65 -16.46
N GLU A 306 10.34 -26.85 -15.75
CA GLU A 306 9.65 -25.69 -16.29
C GLU A 306 10.64 -24.61 -16.76
N ILE A 307 11.66 -24.29 -15.95
CA ILE A 307 12.74 -23.36 -16.33
C ILE A 307 13.52 -23.88 -17.54
N ALA A 308 13.91 -25.16 -17.55
CA ALA A 308 14.63 -25.75 -18.66
C ALA A 308 13.83 -25.72 -19.96
N GLN A 309 12.53 -26.03 -19.92
CA GLN A 309 11.64 -25.95 -21.08
C GLN A 309 11.48 -24.49 -21.57
N THR A 310 11.32 -23.54 -20.63
CA THR A 310 11.24 -22.11 -20.98
C THR A 310 12.53 -21.63 -21.66
N ALA A 311 13.69 -21.97 -21.09
CA ALA A 311 14.99 -21.61 -21.66
C ALA A 311 15.18 -22.20 -23.08
N LYS A 312 14.75 -23.46 -23.31
CA LYS A 312 14.76 -24.08 -24.62
C LYS A 312 13.88 -23.31 -25.62
N SER A 313 12.63 -22.99 -25.21
CA SER A 313 11.72 -22.23 -26.08
C SER A 313 12.29 -20.83 -26.41
N MET A 314 12.93 -20.17 -25.43
CA MET A 314 13.63 -18.91 -25.66
C MET A 314 14.76 -19.07 -26.68
N LEU A 315 15.60 -20.12 -26.55
CA LEU A 315 16.69 -20.39 -27.47
C LEU A 315 16.17 -20.61 -28.89
N ASP A 316 15.08 -21.35 -29.05
CA ASP A 316 14.49 -21.66 -30.36
C ASP A 316 14.04 -20.38 -31.09
N ILE A 317 13.45 -19.39 -30.39
CA ILE A 317 13.10 -18.07 -30.96
C ILE A 317 14.30 -17.34 -31.60
N TYR A 318 15.49 -17.49 -31.03
CA TYR A 318 16.70 -16.82 -31.52
C TYR A 318 17.46 -17.64 -32.56
N ARG A 319 17.13 -18.94 -32.73
CA ARG A 319 17.74 -19.81 -33.73
C ARG A 319 16.98 -19.81 -35.07
N GLU A 320 15.69 -19.47 -35.04
CA GLU A 320 14.82 -19.44 -36.23
C GLU A 320 14.98 -18.14 -37.06
N ARG A 321 16.02 -17.34 -36.81
CA ARG A 321 16.45 -16.20 -37.63
C ARG A 321 17.85 -16.46 -38.16
#